data_13f52844d961f42359b849a66c42bb61
#
_entry.id   13f52844d961f42359b849a66c42bb61
#
_cell.length_a   1.000
_cell.length_b   1.000
_cell.length_c   1.000
_cell.angle_alpha   90.00
_cell.angle_beta   90.00
_cell.angle_gamma   90.00
#
_symmetry.space_group_name_H-M   'P 1'
#
loop_
_entity.id
_entity.type
_entity.pdbx_description
1 polymer ?
#
loop_
_entity_poly.entity_id
_entity_poly.type
_entity_poly.pdbx_seq_one_letter_code
_entity_poly.pdbx_strand_id
1 'polypeptide(L)'
;MKARSIYSLFLVTFLALALPSCRKVAVGYLDATHATFAAKELKVYRTVSDDDPHSLKREYPAPWTSQRIQGVSGTNPVNYEFLSVDVADGGDAAKFAAAVKDGKVTVNGGTINLFPSAVQTLPNGKYTVNLRVYNESHSRELRGLFTFIIQDEA
;
A
#
# COMPACT_ATOMS: atom_id res chain seq x y z
N MET A 1 44.65 -40.19 27.53
CA MET A 1 44.43 -38.95 26.77
C MET A 1 43.14 -38.94 25.94
N LYS A 2 42.50 -40.08 25.63
CA LYS A 2 41.25 -40.12 24.80
C LYS A 2 39.96 -39.65 25.51
N ALA A 3 39.81 -39.89 26.81
CA ALA A 3 38.61 -39.52 27.57
C ALA A 3 38.40 -37.99 27.67
N ARG A 4 39.45 -37.22 27.88
CA ARG A 4 39.38 -35.74 27.98
C ARG A 4 38.89 -35.08 26.68
N SER A 5 39.26 -35.65 25.53
CA SER A 5 38.83 -35.15 24.21
C SER A 5 37.34 -35.40 23.97
N ILE A 6 36.81 -36.53 24.46
CA ILE A 6 35.38 -36.87 24.34
C ILE A 6 34.52 -35.93 25.19
N TYR A 7 34.92 -35.63 26.43
CA TYR A 7 34.21 -34.67 27.28
C TYR A 7 34.23 -33.25 26.73
N SER A 8 35.35 -32.84 26.13
CA SER A 8 35.43 -31.54 25.48
C SER A 8 34.48 -31.44 24.28
N LEU A 9 34.37 -32.50 23.48
CA LEU A 9 33.47 -32.56 22.35
C LEU A 9 31.99 -32.51 22.79
N PHE A 10 31.63 -33.28 23.84
CA PHE A 10 30.28 -33.25 24.42
C PHE A 10 29.91 -31.88 24.98
N LEU A 11 30.84 -31.21 25.66
CA LEU A 11 30.63 -29.88 26.25
C LEU A 11 30.36 -28.82 25.16
N VAL A 12 31.12 -28.85 24.06
CA VAL A 12 30.95 -27.94 22.93
C VAL A 12 29.61 -28.19 22.21
N THR A 13 29.23 -29.45 22.04
CA THR A 13 27.95 -29.79 21.39
C THR A 13 26.75 -29.37 22.27
N PHE A 14 26.86 -29.58 23.60
CA PHE A 14 25.82 -29.17 24.55
C PHE A 14 25.67 -27.63 24.60
N LEU A 15 26.78 -26.89 24.56
CA LEU A 15 26.81 -25.45 24.59
C LEU A 15 26.21 -24.86 23.26
N ALA A 16 26.45 -25.52 22.12
CA ALA A 16 25.88 -25.12 20.83
C ALA A 16 24.34 -25.33 20.76
N LEU A 17 23.80 -26.32 21.47
CA LEU A 17 22.37 -26.60 21.58
C LEU A 17 21.64 -25.67 22.57
N ALA A 18 22.35 -24.99 23.44
CA ALA A 18 21.79 -24.12 24.49
C ALA A 18 21.64 -22.66 24.05
N LEU A 19 21.94 -22.32 22.77
CA LEU A 19 21.69 -20.96 22.26
C LEU A 19 20.16 -20.74 22.12
N PRO A 20 19.53 -19.98 23.02
CA PRO A 20 18.13 -19.66 22.88
C PRO A 20 17.98 -18.82 21.62
N SER A 21 17.31 -19.37 20.63
CA SER A 21 16.84 -18.59 19.48
C SER A 21 15.88 -17.53 20.02
N CYS A 22 16.35 -16.31 20.19
CA CYS A 22 15.48 -15.15 20.47
C CYS A 22 14.54 -14.97 19.30
N ARG A 23 13.41 -15.66 19.31
CA ARG A 23 12.30 -15.34 18.39
C ARG A 23 11.70 -14.03 18.87
N LYS A 24 11.71 -13.00 17.99
CA LYS A 24 10.93 -11.80 18.22
C LYS A 24 9.47 -12.23 18.43
N VAL A 25 8.94 -12.01 19.61
CA VAL A 25 7.52 -12.19 19.88
C VAL A 25 6.79 -11.04 19.20
N ALA A 26 5.78 -11.36 18.37
CA ALA A 26 4.95 -10.34 17.76
C ALA A 26 4.23 -9.54 18.84
N VAL A 27 4.44 -8.24 18.86
CA VAL A 27 3.84 -7.32 19.85
C VAL A 27 2.67 -6.58 19.23
N GLY A 28 1.57 -6.50 19.99
CA GLY A 28 0.39 -5.77 19.56
C GLY A 28 -0.52 -6.58 18.63
N TYR A 29 -1.38 -5.89 17.91
CA TYR A 29 -2.33 -6.47 16.97
C TYR A 29 -2.50 -5.57 15.73
N LEU A 30 -3.07 -6.14 14.66
CA LEU A 30 -3.53 -5.43 13.48
C LEU A 30 -4.76 -6.14 12.92
N ASP A 31 -5.90 -5.48 12.96
CA ASP A 31 -7.15 -5.92 12.36
C ASP A 31 -7.51 -5.01 11.19
N ALA A 32 -7.78 -5.62 10.04
CA ALA A 32 -8.20 -4.97 8.82
C ALA A 32 -9.33 -5.75 8.12
N THR A 33 -10.01 -6.60 8.87
CA THR A 33 -11.08 -7.47 8.36
C THR A 33 -12.22 -6.68 7.74
N HIS A 34 -12.50 -5.50 8.27
CA HIS A 34 -13.55 -4.59 7.83
C HIS A 34 -13.03 -3.37 7.09
N ALA A 35 -11.80 -3.47 6.56
CA ALA A 35 -11.20 -2.38 5.80
C ALA A 35 -12.03 -2.01 4.57
N THR A 36 -12.39 -0.73 4.42
CA THR A 36 -13.19 -0.24 3.31
C THR A 36 -12.96 1.25 3.08
N PHE A 37 -13.26 1.71 1.86
CA PHE A 37 -13.43 3.12 1.55
C PHE A 37 -14.92 3.44 1.47
N ALA A 38 -15.33 4.61 1.95
CA ALA A 38 -16.73 5.03 1.88
C ALA A 38 -17.19 5.19 0.41
N ALA A 39 -16.34 5.79 -0.45
CA ALA A 39 -16.50 5.73 -1.90
C ALA A 39 -15.47 4.72 -2.44
N LYS A 40 -15.93 3.73 -3.19
CA LYS A 40 -15.06 2.68 -3.75
C LYS A 40 -14.44 3.04 -5.08
N GLU A 41 -14.94 4.08 -5.72
CA GLU A 41 -14.52 4.54 -7.04
C GLU A 41 -14.42 6.06 -7.06
N LEU A 42 -13.46 6.56 -7.85
CA LEU A 42 -13.32 7.97 -8.15
C LEU A 42 -13.06 8.15 -9.66
N LYS A 43 -13.96 8.89 -10.32
CA LYS A 43 -13.75 9.31 -11.70
C LYS A 43 -12.71 10.42 -11.74
N VAL A 44 -11.77 10.29 -12.63
CA VAL A 44 -10.63 11.19 -12.80
C VAL A 44 -10.59 11.64 -14.23
N TYR A 45 -10.58 12.93 -14.46
CA TYR A 45 -10.63 13.53 -15.77
C TYR A 45 -9.29 14.15 -16.14
N ARG A 46 -8.85 13.91 -17.39
CA ARG A 46 -7.64 14.51 -17.94
C ARG A 46 -7.87 15.96 -18.29
N THR A 47 -9.04 16.26 -18.85
CA THR A 47 -9.52 17.61 -19.15
C THR A 47 -10.77 17.87 -18.32
N VAL A 48 -10.79 19.02 -17.65
CA VAL A 48 -11.93 19.46 -16.85
C VAL A 48 -12.53 20.70 -17.49
N SER A 49 -13.82 20.63 -17.89
CA SER A 49 -14.54 21.75 -18.49
C SER A 49 -14.96 22.80 -17.46
N ASP A 50 -15.38 23.99 -17.91
CA ASP A 50 -15.82 25.07 -17.04
C ASP A 50 -17.08 24.73 -16.25
N ASP A 51 -17.94 23.90 -16.81
CA ASP A 51 -19.22 23.49 -16.24
C ASP A 51 -19.09 22.29 -15.28
N ASP A 52 -17.88 21.69 -15.17
CA ASP A 52 -17.65 20.53 -14.30
C ASP A 52 -17.49 20.96 -12.85
N PRO A 53 -18.05 20.21 -11.87
CA PRO A 53 -17.84 20.47 -10.44
C PRO A 53 -16.36 20.48 -10.01
N HIS A 54 -15.47 19.92 -10.83
CA HIS A 54 -14.01 19.92 -10.61
C HIS A 54 -13.27 21.02 -11.38
N SER A 55 -13.96 22.00 -11.99
CA SER A 55 -13.39 23.08 -12.82
C SER A 55 -12.26 23.84 -12.13
N LEU A 56 -12.32 24.01 -10.82
CA LEU A 56 -11.24 24.61 -10.03
C LEU A 56 -9.91 23.87 -10.11
N LYS A 57 -9.88 22.58 -10.43
CA LYS A 57 -8.64 21.82 -10.62
C LYS A 57 -7.83 22.26 -11.83
N ARG A 58 -8.43 22.95 -12.79
CA ARG A 58 -7.73 23.51 -13.95
C ARG A 58 -6.92 24.75 -13.55
N GLU A 59 -7.49 25.59 -12.70
CA GLU A 59 -6.83 26.79 -12.21
C GLU A 59 -5.88 26.46 -11.04
N TYR A 60 -6.31 25.56 -10.15
CA TYR A 60 -5.57 25.13 -8.96
C TYR A 60 -5.36 23.60 -9.03
N PRO A 61 -4.33 23.12 -9.74
CA PRO A 61 -4.06 21.70 -9.86
C PRO A 61 -3.86 21.04 -8.50
N ALA A 62 -4.81 20.20 -8.11
CA ALA A 62 -4.76 19.43 -6.87
C ALA A 62 -4.85 17.93 -7.20
N PRO A 63 -4.29 17.04 -6.38
CA PRO A 63 -4.41 15.62 -6.60
C PRO A 63 -5.88 15.17 -6.53
N TRP A 64 -6.18 14.10 -7.26
CA TRP A 64 -7.39 13.33 -7.10
C TRP A 64 -7.19 12.41 -5.91
N THR A 65 -7.96 12.63 -4.86
CA THR A 65 -7.70 12.03 -3.55
C THR A 65 -8.85 11.14 -3.13
N SER A 66 -8.55 9.89 -2.74
CA SER A 66 -9.53 9.01 -2.12
C SER A 66 -9.95 9.55 -0.76
N GLN A 67 -11.10 9.13 -0.25
CA GLN A 67 -11.35 9.27 1.17
C GLN A 67 -10.37 8.41 1.96
N ARG A 68 -10.26 8.66 3.26
CA ARG A 68 -9.43 7.82 4.13
C ARG A 68 -10.08 6.45 4.32
N ILE A 69 -9.26 5.40 4.27
CA ILE A 69 -9.70 4.04 4.58
C ILE A 69 -10.24 3.96 6.00
N GLN A 70 -11.30 3.19 6.18
CA GLN A 70 -11.97 2.93 7.45
C GLN A 70 -11.90 1.45 7.80
N GLY A 71 -12.25 1.08 9.04
CA GLY A 71 -12.30 -0.32 9.46
C GLY A 71 -10.93 -0.96 9.67
N VAL A 72 -9.89 -0.16 9.87
CA VAL A 72 -8.55 -0.63 10.23
C VAL A 72 -8.24 -0.20 11.65
N SER A 73 -7.84 -1.13 12.49
CA SER A 73 -7.40 -0.89 13.86
C SER A 73 -6.13 -1.67 14.19
N GLY A 74 -5.29 -1.13 15.06
CA GLY A 74 -4.04 -1.80 15.40
C GLY A 74 -3.19 -1.02 16.39
N THR A 75 -2.16 -1.67 16.89
CA THR A 75 -1.14 -1.00 17.70
C THR A 75 -0.37 0.01 16.84
N ASN A 76 -0.33 1.24 17.30
CA ASN A 76 0.34 2.34 16.58
C ASN A 76 1.87 2.19 16.56
N PRO A 77 2.53 2.69 15.50
CA PRO A 77 1.98 3.33 14.33
C PRO A 77 1.39 2.33 13.33
N VAL A 78 0.21 2.63 12.77
CA VAL A 78 -0.35 1.90 11.64
C VAL A 78 0.01 2.62 10.35
N ASN A 79 0.72 1.93 9.48
CA ASN A 79 1.25 2.46 8.23
C ASN A 79 0.57 1.83 7.02
N TYR A 80 0.55 2.56 5.91
CA TYR A 80 -0.03 2.14 4.64
C TYR A 80 0.97 2.36 3.52
N GLU A 81 1.05 1.42 2.60
CA GLU A 81 1.86 1.55 1.40
C GLU A 81 1.18 0.95 0.18
N PHE A 82 1.61 1.37 -0.99
CA PHE A 82 1.21 0.77 -2.26
C PHE A 82 1.76 -0.66 -2.35
N LEU A 83 0.89 -1.62 -2.68
CA LEU A 83 1.26 -3.02 -2.89
C LEU A 83 1.31 -3.34 -4.39
N SER A 84 0.20 -3.11 -5.09
CA SER A 84 0.04 -3.38 -6.52
C SER A 84 -1.17 -2.63 -7.08
N VAL A 85 -1.37 -2.72 -8.38
CA VAL A 85 -2.56 -2.22 -9.06
C VAL A 85 -3.11 -3.30 -10.00
N ASP A 86 -4.40 -3.51 -9.96
CA ASP A 86 -5.12 -4.31 -10.94
C ASP A 86 -5.75 -3.36 -11.95
N VAL A 87 -5.64 -3.68 -13.24
CA VAL A 87 -6.09 -2.78 -14.32
C VAL A 87 -7.18 -3.44 -15.16
N ALA A 88 -8.09 -2.63 -15.66
CA ALA A 88 -9.11 -3.01 -16.62
C ALA A 88 -9.40 -1.86 -17.59
N ASP A 89 -10.18 -2.15 -18.62
CA ASP A 89 -10.71 -1.17 -19.59
C ASP A 89 -9.63 -0.28 -20.22
N GLY A 90 -8.46 -0.87 -20.54
CA GLY A 90 -7.37 -0.16 -21.21
C GLY A 90 -6.27 0.39 -20.29
N GLY A 91 -6.39 0.19 -18.99
CA GLY A 91 -5.36 0.62 -18.03
C GLY A 91 -4.00 -0.07 -18.25
N ASP A 92 -2.94 0.57 -17.77
CA ASP A 92 -1.55 0.10 -17.86
C ASP A 92 -0.92 0.05 -16.46
N ALA A 93 -0.76 -1.17 -15.94
CA ALA A 93 -0.22 -1.41 -14.60
C ALA A 93 1.26 -1.00 -14.47
N ALA A 94 2.06 -1.14 -15.54
CA ALA A 94 3.47 -0.80 -15.51
C ALA A 94 3.66 0.73 -15.42
N LYS A 95 2.87 1.49 -16.19
CA LYS A 95 2.88 2.96 -16.11
C LYS A 95 2.39 3.45 -14.76
N PHE A 96 1.36 2.81 -14.17
CA PHE A 96 0.89 3.18 -12.83
C PHE A 96 1.96 2.91 -11.77
N ALA A 97 2.62 1.75 -11.80
CA ALA A 97 3.72 1.43 -10.89
C ALA A 97 4.91 2.40 -11.04
N ALA A 98 5.22 2.83 -12.27
CA ALA A 98 6.22 3.87 -12.51
C ALA A 98 5.80 5.21 -11.89
N ALA A 99 4.53 5.61 -12.04
CA ALA A 99 4.00 6.83 -11.43
C ALA A 99 4.07 6.81 -9.89
N VAL A 100 3.89 5.64 -9.27
CA VAL A 100 4.10 5.47 -7.82
C VAL A 100 5.57 5.70 -7.45
N LYS A 101 6.51 5.11 -8.19
CA LYS A 101 7.96 5.30 -7.97
C LYS A 101 8.39 6.76 -8.13
N ASP A 102 7.78 7.47 -9.08
CA ASP A 102 8.03 8.89 -9.35
C ASP A 102 7.37 9.83 -8.32
N GLY A 103 6.64 9.30 -7.34
CA GLY A 103 5.90 10.10 -6.37
C GLY A 103 4.66 10.80 -6.94
N LYS A 104 4.23 10.44 -8.15
CA LYS A 104 3.01 10.98 -8.79
C LYS A 104 1.72 10.27 -8.35
N VAL A 105 1.87 9.15 -7.66
CA VAL A 105 0.82 8.48 -6.89
C VAL A 105 1.38 8.19 -5.51
N THR A 106 0.68 8.61 -4.47
CA THR A 106 1.15 8.43 -3.09
C THR A 106 0.08 7.83 -2.20
N VAL A 107 0.51 7.11 -1.17
CA VAL A 107 -0.36 6.58 -0.12
C VAL A 107 0.08 7.19 1.20
N ASN A 108 -0.81 7.93 1.85
CA ASN A 108 -0.52 8.64 3.08
C ASN A 108 -1.65 8.45 4.09
N GLY A 109 -1.34 7.86 5.25
CA GLY A 109 -2.31 7.72 6.35
C GLY A 109 -3.61 7.01 5.96
N GLY A 110 -3.56 6.11 4.96
CA GLY A 110 -4.74 5.42 4.44
C GLY A 110 -5.53 6.19 3.38
N THR A 111 -4.96 7.27 2.84
CA THR A 111 -5.50 8.06 1.71
C THR A 111 -4.62 7.86 0.50
N ILE A 112 -5.22 7.70 -0.69
CA ILE A 112 -4.52 7.53 -1.96
C ILE A 112 -4.64 8.84 -2.75
N ASN A 113 -3.51 9.40 -3.17
CA ASN A 113 -3.47 10.63 -3.97
C ASN A 113 -2.93 10.32 -5.36
N LEU A 114 -3.67 10.70 -6.39
CA LEU A 114 -3.28 10.62 -7.79
C LEU A 114 -3.08 12.05 -8.31
N PHE A 115 -1.84 12.41 -8.60
CA PHE A 115 -1.50 13.77 -9.04
C PHE A 115 -1.83 13.99 -10.53
N PRO A 116 -2.13 15.24 -10.94
CA PRO A 116 -2.45 15.57 -12.33
C PRO A 116 -1.37 15.12 -13.33
N SER A 117 -0.09 15.18 -12.93
CA SER A 117 1.03 14.72 -13.74
C SER A 117 1.00 13.21 -14.04
N ALA A 118 0.43 12.40 -13.16
CA ALA A 118 0.18 10.98 -13.43
C ALA A 118 -1.01 10.81 -14.40
N VAL A 119 -2.09 11.55 -14.17
CA VAL A 119 -3.31 11.47 -15.00
C VAL A 119 -2.99 11.75 -16.48
N GLN A 120 -2.08 12.69 -16.76
CA GLN A 120 -1.66 13.02 -18.13
C GLN A 120 -0.88 11.90 -18.83
N THR A 121 -0.24 11.01 -18.07
CA THR A 121 0.63 9.95 -18.61
C THR A 121 -0.02 8.57 -18.63
N LEU A 122 -1.02 8.37 -17.78
CA LEU A 122 -1.75 7.11 -17.68
C LEU A 122 -2.82 7.02 -18.79
N PRO A 123 -2.97 5.88 -19.47
CA PRO A 123 -4.08 5.68 -20.41
C PRO A 123 -5.43 5.66 -19.69
N ASN A 124 -6.51 5.88 -20.46
CA ASN A 124 -7.87 5.69 -19.96
C ASN A 124 -8.05 4.25 -19.50
N GLY A 125 -8.80 4.07 -18.43
CA GLY A 125 -9.05 2.77 -17.87
C GLY A 125 -9.34 2.78 -16.38
N LYS A 126 -9.50 1.60 -15.82
CA LYS A 126 -9.72 1.39 -14.39
C LYS A 126 -8.43 0.92 -13.71
N TYR A 127 -8.14 1.51 -12.58
CA TYR A 127 -6.94 1.25 -11.77
C TYR A 127 -7.35 0.97 -10.33
N THR A 128 -7.48 -0.32 -10.01
CA THR A 128 -7.82 -0.76 -8.66
C THR A 128 -6.55 -0.88 -7.83
N VAL A 129 -6.41 0.00 -6.87
CA VAL A 129 -5.19 0.09 -6.04
C VAL A 129 -5.27 -0.88 -4.88
N ASN A 130 -4.26 -1.72 -4.77
CA ASN A 130 -4.07 -2.63 -3.66
C ASN A 130 -3.05 -2.04 -2.68
N LEU A 131 -3.34 -2.12 -1.40
CA LEU A 131 -2.53 -1.55 -0.33
C LEU A 131 -1.98 -2.66 0.57
N ARG A 132 -0.87 -2.38 1.22
CA ARG A 132 -0.42 -3.09 2.41
C ARG A 132 -0.60 -2.18 3.61
N VAL A 133 -1.27 -2.67 4.64
CA VAL A 133 -1.34 -2.04 5.95
C VAL A 133 -0.45 -2.81 6.92
N TYR A 134 0.34 -2.11 7.71
CA TYR A 134 1.29 -2.76 8.60
C TYR A 134 1.62 -1.92 9.83
N ASN A 135 2.07 -2.61 10.85
CA ASN A 135 2.73 -2.03 12.03
C ASN A 135 4.04 -2.78 12.29
N GLU A 136 4.64 -2.62 13.46
CA GLU A 136 5.93 -3.21 13.79
C GLU A 136 5.98 -4.74 13.63
N SER A 137 4.87 -5.42 13.95
CA SER A 137 4.86 -6.90 14.03
C SER A 137 3.86 -7.58 13.12
N HIS A 138 2.94 -6.83 12.50
CA HIS A 138 1.84 -7.40 11.73
C HIS A 138 1.71 -6.69 10.38
N SER A 139 1.25 -7.42 9.38
CA SER A 139 0.96 -6.91 8.04
C SER A 139 -0.28 -7.58 7.47
N ARG A 140 -1.07 -6.83 6.70
CA ARG A 140 -2.24 -7.31 5.95
C ARG A 140 -2.27 -6.69 4.57
N GLU A 141 -2.66 -7.48 3.58
CA GLU A 141 -2.91 -7.00 2.23
C GLU A 141 -4.39 -6.62 2.09
N LEU A 142 -4.64 -5.48 1.49
CA LEU A 142 -5.97 -4.94 1.22
C LEU A 142 -6.13 -4.84 -0.30
N ARG A 143 -6.96 -5.71 -0.87
CA ARG A 143 -7.14 -5.82 -2.31
C ARG A 143 -8.55 -5.42 -2.74
N GLY A 144 -8.65 -4.79 -3.91
CA GLY A 144 -9.93 -4.48 -4.55
C GLY A 144 -10.80 -3.45 -3.83
N LEU A 145 -10.22 -2.61 -2.96
CA LEU A 145 -11.01 -1.71 -2.12
C LEU A 145 -11.29 -0.34 -2.74
N PHE A 146 -10.42 0.12 -3.67
CA PHE A 146 -10.57 1.45 -4.27
C PHE A 146 -10.06 1.49 -5.72
N THR A 147 -10.83 2.14 -6.61
CA THR A 147 -10.55 2.22 -8.04
C THR A 147 -10.55 3.68 -8.52
N PHE A 148 -9.49 4.08 -9.21
CA PHE A 148 -9.52 5.28 -10.05
C PHE A 148 -10.02 4.91 -11.46
N ILE A 149 -10.95 5.69 -12.00
CA ILE A 149 -11.44 5.57 -13.37
C ILE A 149 -10.96 6.79 -14.15
N ILE A 150 -9.92 6.60 -14.97
CA ILE A 150 -9.33 7.69 -15.77
C ILE A 150 -10.05 7.80 -17.10
N GLN A 151 -10.50 9.01 -17.41
CA GLN A 151 -11.22 9.37 -18.62
C GLN A 151 -10.68 10.68 -19.20
N ASP A 152 -10.94 10.95 -20.48
CA ASP A 152 -10.47 12.19 -21.11
C ASP A 152 -11.26 13.41 -20.64
N GLU A 153 -12.59 13.29 -20.60
CA GLU A 153 -13.50 14.37 -20.23
C GLU A 153 -14.60 13.87 -19.29
N ALA A 154 -15.21 14.82 -18.58
CA ALA A 154 -16.31 14.58 -17.64
C ALA A 154 -17.63 14.23 -18.37
#